data_280f957364f2ccd78eaa8ac409a8c120
#
_entry.id   280f957364f2ccd78eaa8ac409a8c120
#
_cell.length_a   1.000
_cell.length_b   1.000
_cell.length_c   1.000
_cell.angle_alpha   90.00
_cell.angle_beta   90.00
_cell.angle_gamma   90.00
#
_symmetry.space_group_name_H-M   'P 1'
#
loop_
_entity.id
_entity.type
_entity.pdbx_description
1 polymer ?
#
loop_
_entity_poly.entity_id
_entity_poly.type
_entity_poly.pdbx_seq_one_letter_code
_entity_poly.pdbx_strand_id
1 'polypeptide(L)'
;MPVSSIVSEVERDFEVLGRVRNIQAQHIIACKSLVHRINHLLRNIPGGESAFDEVAARYDACVLSVVRRVCSSPLLPDTARRIAHLPTGMGGLGLRSWKSTADAAFVAAYANAAKVLPTLLPSCAYFAKRLPTTQTIHGALSSAVPGGSSTSPAPSRLAFFASRALARLNSRAPGVHEVLRSRDNRTPNHLQHRITELIDYEDLLLVKGEIEAQDTEEYPWRSALFNSNCGDPYTFNTVPKDKTTTIADNRDFAVMYSRRLLLPINPMSEERVCPACLVTSDKRVRESNCFVLDPYGNHCVHCPKASSGARTSAWHDPVVRVLGDILKMAGLKVKFEEANVLVIGPPGLRADLVASMPGGSKQIIIDVRTADPCTAENVKRSAQIPGHAACQAEILKKKKWGHFVNAQGDLFVGFAVEAGGALGDGAKSLLDLAACANGSSTAEIAAFTTYALQRIHITTQLGVARTIRANFPILGFYITRVQSIWGMLLPGPASASHLPRTFSTELYHNSSNNKHMQHKPRQQQPEPRQQLFLLPSPALTTQLLALNRAVQRLLCSR
;
A
#
# COMPACT_ATOMS: atom_id res chain seq x y z
N MET A 1 -13.34 -20.55 -26.06
CA MET A 1 -12.51 -19.46 -26.64
C MET A 1 -11.05 -19.82 -26.46
N PRO A 2 -10.17 -19.54 -27.42
CA PRO A 2 -8.72 -19.68 -27.23
C PRO A 2 -8.25 -18.77 -26.08
N VAL A 3 -7.31 -19.23 -25.26
CA VAL A 3 -6.77 -18.44 -24.11
C VAL A 3 -6.21 -17.10 -24.58
N SER A 4 -5.62 -17.05 -25.78
CA SER A 4 -5.11 -15.82 -26.40
C SER A 4 -6.17 -14.74 -26.61
N SER A 5 -7.41 -15.11 -26.97
CA SER A 5 -8.49 -14.14 -27.16
C SER A 5 -8.92 -13.49 -25.84
N ILE A 6 -8.93 -14.28 -24.74
CA ILE A 6 -9.27 -13.77 -23.40
C ILE A 6 -8.20 -12.78 -22.93
N VAL A 7 -6.93 -13.08 -23.18
CA VAL A 7 -5.84 -12.15 -22.84
C VAL A 7 -5.95 -10.85 -23.64
N SER A 8 -6.28 -10.92 -24.93
CA SER A 8 -6.48 -9.71 -25.73
C SER A 8 -7.66 -8.85 -25.26
N GLU A 9 -8.70 -9.45 -24.67
CA GLU A 9 -9.75 -8.69 -23.97
C GLU A 9 -9.21 -7.98 -22.73
N VAL A 10 -8.41 -8.70 -21.92
CA VAL A 10 -7.81 -8.11 -20.72
C VAL A 10 -6.83 -6.99 -21.07
N GLU A 11 -6.03 -7.14 -22.12
CA GLU A 11 -5.14 -6.08 -22.63
C GLU A 11 -5.96 -4.82 -22.97
N ARG A 12 -7.07 -4.97 -23.67
CA ARG A 12 -7.99 -3.88 -23.99
C ARG A 12 -8.57 -3.22 -22.73
N ASP A 13 -8.91 -4.00 -21.70
CA ASP A 13 -9.40 -3.44 -20.43
C ASP A 13 -8.32 -2.61 -19.74
N PHE A 14 -7.05 -3.03 -19.76
CA PHE A 14 -5.94 -2.25 -19.21
C PHE A 14 -5.65 -0.98 -20.04
N GLU A 15 -5.88 -0.99 -21.35
CA GLU A 15 -5.82 0.21 -22.18
C GLU A 15 -6.93 1.20 -21.82
N VAL A 16 -8.17 0.71 -21.67
CA VAL A 16 -9.30 1.53 -21.22
C VAL A 16 -9.05 2.08 -19.82
N LEU A 17 -8.52 1.26 -18.92
CA LEU A 17 -8.13 1.69 -17.57
C LEU A 17 -7.13 2.84 -17.62
N GLY A 18 -6.20 2.84 -18.57
CA GLY A 18 -5.23 3.93 -18.77
C GLY A 18 -5.85 5.30 -19.07
N ARG A 19 -7.12 5.35 -19.50
CA ARG A 19 -7.87 6.58 -19.76
C ARG A 19 -8.55 7.17 -18.52
N VAL A 20 -8.58 6.43 -17.40
CA VAL A 20 -9.13 6.91 -16.12
C VAL A 20 -8.21 7.99 -15.55
N ARG A 21 -8.71 9.21 -15.35
CA ARG A 21 -7.88 10.34 -14.91
C ARG A 21 -7.30 10.18 -13.50
N ASN A 22 -8.04 9.55 -12.59
CA ASN A 22 -7.60 9.35 -11.20
C ASN A 22 -6.73 8.08 -11.13
N ILE A 23 -5.43 8.24 -10.81
CA ILE A 23 -4.48 7.11 -10.77
C ILE A 23 -4.68 6.19 -9.56
N GLN A 24 -5.24 6.67 -8.45
CA GLN A 24 -5.68 5.80 -7.35
C GLN A 24 -6.78 4.85 -7.82
N ALA A 25 -7.76 5.37 -8.57
CA ALA A 25 -8.81 4.55 -9.15
C ALA A 25 -8.26 3.52 -10.16
N GLN A 26 -7.29 3.93 -11.01
CA GLN A 26 -6.62 2.97 -11.89
C GLN A 26 -6.00 1.81 -11.10
N HIS A 27 -5.26 2.12 -10.05
CA HIS A 27 -4.62 1.10 -9.21
C HIS A 27 -5.64 0.17 -8.55
N ILE A 28 -6.68 0.72 -7.92
CA ILE A 28 -7.71 -0.07 -7.23
C ILE A 28 -8.48 -0.97 -8.19
N ILE A 29 -8.85 -0.48 -9.37
CA ILE A 29 -9.54 -1.29 -10.40
C ILE A 29 -8.61 -2.41 -10.88
N ALA A 30 -7.33 -2.12 -11.12
CA ALA A 30 -6.35 -3.15 -11.46
C ALA A 30 -6.30 -4.24 -10.38
N CYS A 31 -6.07 -3.87 -9.10
CA CYS A 31 -5.92 -4.82 -8.00
C CYS A 31 -7.20 -5.60 -7.65
N LYS A 32 -8.37 -4.95 -7.68
CA LYS A 32 -9.63 -5.54 -7.18
C LYS A 32 -10.50 -6.19 -8.24
N SER A 33 -10.30 -5.82 -9.49
CA SER A 33 -11.14 -6.30 -10.60
C SER A 33 -10.31 -7.04 -11.65
N LEU A 34 -9.39 -6.36 -12.31
CA LEU A 34 -8.73 -6.93 -13.48
C LEU A 34 -7.79 -8.09 -13.12
N VAL A 35 -7.05 -8.00 -12.00
CA VAL A 35 -6.17 -9.09 -11.53
C VAL A 35 -6.93 -10.38 -11.26
N HIS A 36 -8.21 -10.29 -10.90
CA HIS A 36 -9.03 -11.47 -10.56
C HIS A 36 -9.90 -11.98 -11.71
N ARG A 37 -10.00 -11.23 -12.81
CA ARG A 37 -10.96 -11.52 -13.90
C ARG A 37 -10.84 -12.94 -14.47
N ILE A 38 -9.64 -13.48 -14.53
CA ILE A 38 -9.40 -14.79 -15.12
C ILE A 38 -8.82 -15.83 -14.15
N ASN A 39 -8.98 -15.62 -12.84
CA ASN A 39 -8.57 -16.63 -11.85
C ASN A 39 -9.11 -18.02 -12.12
N HIS A 40 -10.29 -18.13 -12.77
CA HIS A 40 -10.85 -19.41 -13.18
C HIS A 40 -9.98 -20.13 -14.22
N LEU A 41 -9.26 -19.40 -15.09
CA LEU A 41 -8.34 -20.01 -16.04
C LEU A 41 -7.12 -20.61 -15.33
N LEU A 42 -6.57 -19.89 -14.34
CA LEU A 42 -5.41 -20.35 -13.59
C LEU A 42 -5.70 -21.66 -12.83
N ARG A 43 -6.97 -21.90 -12.47
CA ARG A 43 -7.41 -23.14 -11.82
C ARG A 43 -7.52 -24.32 -12.78
N ASN A 44 -7.64 -24.07 -14.07
CA ASN A 44 -7.91 -25.09 -15.08
C ASN A 44 -6.72 -25.32 -16.03
N ILE A 45 -5.75 -24.41 -16.06
CA ILE A 45 -4.61 -24.47 -16.96
C ILE A 45 -3.33 -24.52 -16.12
N PRO A 46 -2.52 -25.58 -16.26
CA PRO A 46 -1.25 -25.67 -15.54
C PRO A 46 -0.27 -24.63 -16.06
N GLY A 47 0.50 -24.02 -15.16
CA GLY A 47 1.64 -23.20 -15.53
C GLY A 47 2.77 -24.04 -16.16
N GLY A 48 3.78 -23.36 -16.74
CA GLY A 48 4.97 -24.00 -17.29
C GLY A 48 4.78 -24.70 -18.64
N GLU A 49 3.64 -24.52 -19.29
CA GLU A 49 3.46 -24.76 -20.72
C GLU A 49 3.85 -23.50 -21.48
N SER A 50 4.62 -23.60 -22.57
CA SER A 50 5.16 -22.43 -23.30
C SER A 50 4.07 -21.45 -23.72
N ALA A 51 2.94 -21.94 -24.21
CA ALA A 51 1.80 -21.12 -24.58
C ALA A 51 1.16 -20.38 -23.38
N PHE A 52 1.14 -20.99 -22.19
CA PHE A 52 0.64 -20.35 -20.99
C PHE A 52 1.62 -19.33 -20.46
N ASP A 53 2.92 -19.62 -20.46
CA ASP A 53 3.96 -18.71 -19.98
C ASP A 53 4.00 -17.42 -20.82
N GLU A 54 3.80 -17.51 -22.13
CA GLU A 54 3.66 -16.34 -23.00
C GLU A 54 2.43 -15.49 -22.62
N VAL A 55 1.30 -16.12 -22.43
CA VAL A 55 0.05 -15.47 -22.04
C VAL A 55 0.18 -14.82 -20.67
N ALA A 56 0.79 -15.50 -19.69
CA ALA A 56 1.04 -14.96 -18.37
C ALA A 56 2.00 -13.76 -18.40
N ALA A 57 3.03 -13.82 -19.23
CA ALA A 57 3.97 -12.72 -19.42
C ALA A 57 3.29 -11.48 -20.02
N ARG A 58 2.42 -11.64 -21.03
CA ARG A 58 1.63 -10.54 -21.62
C ARG A 58 0.73 -9.90 -20.57
N TYR A 59 0.05 -10.71 -19.78
CA TYR A 59 -0.79 -10.22 -18.69
C TYR A 59 0.03 -9.44 -17.64
N ASP A 60 1.13 -10.01 -17.15
CA ASP A 60 2.00 -9.35 -16.17
C ASP A 60 2.57 -8.03 -16.73
N ALA A 61 2.83 -7.96 -18.03
CA ALA A 61 3.23 -6.72 -18.71
C ALA A 61 2.13 -5.65 -18.66
N CYS A 62 0.85 -6.03 -18.81
CA CYS A 62 -0.30 -5.12 -18.67
C CYS A 62 -0.41 -4.59 -17.24
N VAL A 63 -0.27 -5.44 -16.23
CA VAL A 63 -0.27 -5.06 -14.82
C VAL A 63 0.85 -4.05 -14.54
N LEU A 64 2.06 -4.34 -15.00
CA LEU A 64 3.21 -3.44 -14.83
C LEU A 64 3.10 -2.15 -15.65
N SER A 65 2.27 -2.11 -16.70
CA SER A 65 1.98 -0.86 -17.42
C SER A 65 1.28 0.17 -16.56
N VAL A 66 0.43 -0.28 -15.61
CA VAL A 66 -0.18 0.61 -14.60
C VAL A 66 0.90 1.22 -13.71
N VAL A 67 1.83 0.39 -13.23
CA VAL A 67 2.97 0.85 -12.39
C VAL A 67 3.79 1.89 -13.12
N ARG A 68 4.18 1.62 -14.38
CA ARG A 68 4.97 2.55 -15.20
C ARG A 68 4.27 3.89 -15.40
N ARG A 69 2.96 3.87 -15.66
CA ARG A 69 2.17 5.11 -15.81
C ARG A 69 2.12 5.92 -14.52
N VAL A 70 1.86 5.26 -13.39
CA VAL A 70 1.77 5.95 -12.09
C VAL A 70 3.11 6.56 -11.70
N CYS A 71 4.22 5.82 -11.85
CA CYS A 71 5.56 6.30 -11.51
C CYS A 71 6.18 7.19 -12.61
N SER A 72 5.52 7.33 -13.76
CA SER A 72 6.10 7.99 -14.95
C SER A 72 7.51 7.45 -15.31
N SER A 73 7.72 6.14 -15.09
CA SER A 73 8.98 5.46 -15.31
C SER A 73 8.84 4.45 -16.45
N PRO A 74 9.55 4.62 -17.57
CA PRO A 74 9.48 3.71 -18.72
C PRO A 74 10.07 2.32 -18.37
N LEU A 75 11.08 2.30 -17.52
CA LEU A 75 11.77 1.08 -17.09
C LEU A 75 11.58 0.89 -15.59
N LEU A 76 11.22 -0.31 -15.19
CA LEU A 76 11.13 -0.71 -13.80
C LEU A 76 12.27 -1.68 -13.49
N PRO A 77 13.12 -1.39 -12.49
CA PRO A 77 14.09 -2.35 -11.96
C PRO A 77 13.39 -3.65 -11.53
N ASP A 78 14.11 -4.76 -11.56
CA ASP A 78 13.57 -6.07 -11.19
C ASP A 78 13.02 -6.09 -9.78
N THR A 79 13.74 -5.51 -8.82
CA THR A 79 13.31 -5.36 -7.43
C THR A 79 11.98 -4.60 -7.33
N ALA A 80 11.83 -3.47 -8.04
CA ALA A 80 10.57 -2.72 -8.06
C ALA A 80 9.41 -3.53 -8.67
N ARG A 81 9.68 -4.32 -9.73
CA ARG A 81 8.69 -5.25 -10.33
C ARG A 81 8.24 -6.31 -9.31
N ARG A 82 9.17 -6.92 -8.58
CA ARG A 82 8.87 -7.90 -7.54
C ARG A 82 8.07 -7.27 -6.39
N ILE A 83 8.49 -6.10 -5.90
CA ILE A 83 7.75 -5.35 -4.87
C ILE A 83 6.31 -5.08 -5.34
N ALA A 84 6.09 -4.68 -6.61
CA ALA A 84 4.75 -4.41 -7.12
C ALA A 84 3.83 -5.65 -7.04
N HIS A 85 4.38 -6.84 -7.20
CA HIS A 85 3.64 -8.10 -7.14
C HIS A 85 3.41 -8.64 -5.72
N LEU A 86 4.19 -8.20 -4.72
CA LEU A 86 3.98 -8.60 -3.32
C LEU A 86 2.63 -8.11 -2.78
N PRO A 87 2.05 -8.83 -1.80
CA PRO A 87 0.92 -8.34 -1.03
C PRO A 87 1.20 -6.99 -0.38
N THR A 88 0.16 -6.18 -0.20
CA THR A 88 0.31 -4.88 0.47
C THR A 88 0.81 -5.01 1.91
N GLY A 89 0.40 -6.04 2.64
CA GLY A 89 0.90 -6.33 3.99
C GLY A 89 2.36 -6.80 4.04
N MET A 90 2.97 -7.09 2.90
CA MET A 90 4.39 -7.45 2.76
C MET A 90 5.20 -6.34 2.06
N GLY A 91 4.75 -5.11 2.12
CA GLY A 91 5.46 -3.97 1.52
C GLY A 91 5.18 -3.77 0.03
N GLY A 92 4.34 -4.59 -0.60
CA GLY A 92 4.02 -4.53 -2.02
C GLY A 92 2.82 -3.67 -2.38
N LEU A 93 2.39 -3.76 -3.65
CA LEU A 93 1.22 -3.06 -4.18
C LEU A 93 -0.01 -3.97 -4.36
N GLY A 94 0.14 -5.29 -4.15
CA GLY A 94 -0.95 -6.26 -4.33
C GLY A 94 -1.32 -6.55 -5.79
N LEU A 95 -0.48 -6.16 -6.73
CA LEU A 95 -0.65 -6.41 -8.17
C LEU A 95 -0.15 -7.81 -8.51
N ARG A 96 -0.97 -8.82 -8.29
CA ARG A 96 -0.57 -10.22 -8.41
C ARG A 96 -0.07 -10.59 -9.81
N SER A 97 1.05 -11.31 -9.88
CA SER A 97 1.57 -11.93 -11.10
C SER A 97 0.85 -13.26 -11.38
N TRP A 98 0.44 -13.46 -12.62
CA TRP A 98 -0.11 -14.76 -13.02
C TRP A 98 0.93 -15.86 -13.08
N LYS A 99 2.11 -15.52 -13.60
CA LYS A 99 3.22 -16.47 -13.63
C LYS A 99 3.54 -17.01 -12.23
N SER A 100 3.43 -16.15 -11.23
CA SER A 100 3.68 -16.48 -9.84
C SER A 100 2.60 -17.34 -9.21
N THR A 101 1.32 -17.10 -9.54
CA THR A 101 0.17 -17.71 -8.84
C THR A 101 -0.46 -18.90 -9.57
N ALA A 102 -0.11 -19.13 -10.83
CA ALA A 102 -0.75 -20.14 -11.67
C ALA A 102 -0.65 -21.57 -11.10
N ASP A 103 0.56 -22.00 -10.75
CA ASP A 103 0.77 -23.33 -10.21
C ASP A 103 0.02 -23.57 -8.90
N ALA A 104 -0.01 -22.55 -8.01
CA ALA A 104 -0.76 -22.62 -6.76
C ALA A 104 -2.26 -22.78 -6.99
N ALA A 105 -2.81 -21.99 -7.92
CA ALA A 105 -4.23 -22.04 -8.27
C ALA A 105 -4.60 -23.41 -8.89
N PHE A 106 -3.79 -23.90 -9.80
CA PHE A 106 -4.00 -25.18 -10.47
C PHE A 106 -3.91 -26.37 -9.50
N VAL A 107 -2.84 -26.46 -8.70
CA VAL A 107 -2.64 -27.54 -7.72
C VAL A 107 -3.74 -27.55 -6.68
N ALA A 108 -4.14 -26.38 -6.16
CA ALA A 108 -5.22 -26.29 -5.20
C ALA A 108 -6.57 -26.71 -5.79
N ALA A 109 -6.89 -26.27 -7.01
CA ALA A 109 -8.11 -26.67 -7.71
C ALA A 109 -8.15 -28.19 -7.97
N TYR A 110 -7.03 -28.74 -8.43
CA TYR A 110 -6.87 -30.18 -8.65
C TYR A 110 -7.05 -30.99 -7.37
N ALA A 111 -6.38 -30.60 -6.27
CA ALA A 111 -6.49 -31.27 -4.99
C ALA A 111 -7.93 -31.24 -4.42
N ASN A 112 -8.64 -30.11 -4.63
CA ASN A 112 -10.04 -29.97 -4.22
C ASN A 112 -10.97 -30.84 -5.09
N ALA A 113 -10.80 -30.86 -6.40
CA ALA A 113 -11.56 -31.68 -7.30
C ALA A 113 -11.40 -33.18 -6.97
N ALA A 114 -10.17 -33.64 -6.69
CA ALA A 114 -9.88 -35.01 -6.30
C ALA A 114 -10.58 -35.44 -5.00
N LYS A 115 -10.89 -34.51 -4.08
CA LYS A 115 -11.65 -34.78 -2.84
C LYS A 115 -13.15 -34.87 -3.07
N VAL A 116 -13.70 -34.03 -3.94
CA VAL A 116 -15.15 -33.80 -4.07
C VAL A 116 -15.78 -34.69 -5.14
N LEU A 117 -15.08 -34.94 -6.26
CA LEU A 117 -15.62 -35.72 -7.37
C LEU A 117 -16.06 -37.15 -7.01
N PRO A 118 -15.35 -37.93 -6.17
CA PRO A 118 -15.80 -39.24 -5.76
C PRO A 118 -17.13 -39.25 -5.01
N THR A 119 -17.44 -38.15 -4.29
CA THR A 119 -18.72 -38.04 -3.54
C THR A 119 -19.86 -37.54 -4.40
N LEU A 120 -19.60 -36.73 -5.42
CA LEU A 120 -20.61 -36.19 -6.32
C LEU A 120 -21.00 -37.14 -7.44
N LEU A 121 -20.10 -38.01 -7.85
CA LEU A 121 -20.27 -38.92 -8.97
C LEU A 121 -19.97 -40.38 -8.56
N PRO A 122 -20.70 -40.95 -7.59
CA PRO A 122 -20.44 -42.33 -7.14
C PRO A 122 -20.64 -43.38 -8.25
N SER A 123 -21.52 -43.11 -9.23
CA SER A 123 -21.74 -43.96 -10.40
C SER A 123 -20.62 -43.87 -11.46
N CYS A 124 -19.80 -42.82 -11.41
CA CYS A 124 -18.62 -42.66 -12.27
C CYS A 124 -17.35 -43.22 -11.61
N ALA A 125 -17.42 -44.38 -10.99
CA ALA A 125 -16.28 -45.08 -10.38
C ALA A 125 -15.07 -45.22 -11.35
N TYR A 126 -15.32 -45.22 -12.66
CA TYR A 126 -14.31 -45.18 -13.70
C TYR A 126 -13.47 -43.88 -13.68
N PHE A 127 -14.11 -42.72 -13.45
CA PHE A 127 -13.39 -41.46 -13.32
C PHE A 127 -12.75 -41.31 -11.93
N ALA A 128 -13.43 -41.78 -10.87
CA ALA A 128 -12.91 -41.74 -9.50
C ALA A 128 -11.63 -42.60 -9.35
N LYS A 129 -11.54 -43.75 -10.04
CA LYS A 129 -10.32 -44.58 -10.09
C LYS A 129 -9.18 -43.96 -10.90
N ARG A 130 -9.47 -43.02 -11.81
CA ARG A 130 -8.46 -42.33 -12.64
C ARG A 130 -8.09 -40.93 -12.13
N LEU A 131 -8.87 -40.37 -11.21
CA LEU A 131 -8.45 -39.17 -10.49
C LEU A 131 -7.47 -39.61 -9.39
N PRO A 132 -6.22 -39.15 -9.44
CA PRO A 132 -5.27 -39.50 -8.40
C PRO A 132 -5.74 -38.94 -7.06
N THR A 133 -5.87 -39.85 -6.09
CA THR A 133 -6.03 -39.45 -4.69
C THR A 133 -4.79 -38.65 -4.24
N THR A 134 -4.88 -37.93 -3.12
CA THR A 134 -3.70 -37.28 -2.50
C THR A 134 -2.54 -38.26 -2.28
N GLN A 135 -2.84 -39.57 -2.05
CA GLN A 135 -1.84 -40.63 -2.00
C GLN A 135 -1.22 -40.93 -3.37
N THR A 136 -1.96 -40.81 -4.46
CA THR A 136 -1.43 -41.01 -5.83
C THR A 136 -0.60 -39.83 -6.31
N ILE A 137 -0.90 -38.59 -5.85
CA ILE A 137 -0.04 -37.45 -6.05
C ILE A 137 1.31 -37.66 -5.32
N HIS A 138 1.27 -38.19 -4.11
CA HIS A 138 2.46 -38.61 -3.38
C HIS A 138 3.20 -39.78 -4.03
N GLY A 139 2.48 -40.77 -4.49
CA GLY A 139 3.06 -41.92 -5.19
C GLY A 139 3.73 -41.52 -6.52
N ALA A 140 3.09 -40.65 -7.30
CA ALA A 140 3.66 -40.12 -8.55
C ALA A 140 4.90 -39.26 -8.31
N LEU A 141 4.97 -38.52 -7.20
CA LEU A 141 6.15 -37.74 -6.82
C LEU A 141 7.28 -38.63 -6.29
N SER A 142 6.96 -39.71 -5.57
CA SER A 142 7.96 -40.64 -5.07
C SER A 142 8.49 -41.55 -6.18
N SER A 143 7.72 -41.81 -7.24
CA SER A 143 8.13 -42.64 -8.39
C SER A 143 8.84 -41.85 -9.51
N ALA A 144 8.94 -40.53 -9.43
CA ALA A 144 9.72 -39.72 -10.36
C ALA A 144 11.25 -39.77 -10.10
N VAL A 145 11.71 -40.66 -9.19
CA VAL A 145 13.13 -41.02 -9.06
C VAL A 145 13.52 -41.90 -10.25
N PRO A 146 14.50 -41.50 -11.09
CA PRO A 146 14.93 -42.30 -12.24
C PRO A 146 15.56 -43.60 -11.74
N GLY A 147 14.96 -44.73 -12.04
CA GLY A 147 15.50 -46.05 -11.75
C GLY A 147 14.53 -47.16 -11.43
N GLY A 148 13.23 -46.91 -11.24
CA GLY A 148 12.23 -47.95 -10.94
C GLY A 148 11.46 -48.39 -12.17
N SER A 149 11.70 -49.60 -12.65
CA SER A 149 10.86 -50.30 -13.64
C SER A 149 9.50 -50.62 -13.00
N SER A 150 8.50 -49.75 -13.21
CA SER A 150 7.15 -49.93 -12.69
C SER A 150 6.21 -50.14 -13.88
N THR A 151 5.55 -51.31 -13.91
CA THR A 151 4.45 -51.65 -14.81
C THR A 151 3.13 -50.98 -14.45
N SER A 152 3.19 -49.82 -13.81
CA SER A 152 2.03 -49.03 -13.41
C SER A 152 1.38 -48.34 -14.64
N PRO A 153 0.04 -48.30 -14.77
CA PRO A 153 -0.62 -47.64 -15.89
C PRO A 153 -0.21 -46.17 -15.94
N ALA A 154 0.09 -45.69 -17.14
CA ALA A 154 0.53 -44.32 -17.36
C ALA A 154 -0.39 -43.31 -16.62
N PRO A 155 0.16 -42.36 -15.84
CA PRO A 155 -0.62 -41.39 -15.13
C PRO A 155 -1.51 -40.59 -16.10
N SER A 156 -2.73 -40.26 -15.67
CA SER A 156 -3.59 -39.45 -16.51
C SER A 156 -2.85 -38.13 -16.84
N ARG A 157 -3.07 -37.61 -18.06
CA ARG A 157 -2.42 -36.37 -18.52
C ARG A 157 -2.55 -35.23 -17.47
N LEU A 158 -3.70 -35.18 -16.79
CA LEU A 158 -3.97 -34.20 -15.73
C LEU A 158 -3.08 -34.43 -14.48
N ALA A 159 -2.88 -35.69 -14.07
CA ALA A 159 -1.99 -36.04 -12.96
C ALA A 159 -0.52 -35.67 -13.26
N PHE A 160 -0.09 -35.89 -14.50
CA PHE A 160 1.25 -35.47 -14.95
C PHE A 160 1.46 -33.97 -14.82
N PHE A 161 0.51 -33.16 -15.29
CA PHE A 161 0.61 -31.68 -15.13
C PHE A 161 0.57 -31.24 -13.68
N ALA A 162 -0.28 -31.84 -12.84
CA ALA A 162 -0.34 -31.53 -11.42
C ALA A 162 0.98 -31.86 -10.71
N SER A 163 1.61 -32.99 -11.04
CA SER A 163 2.92 -33.36 -10.50
C SER A 163 4.03 -32.39 -10.92
N ARG A 164 4.04 -31.95 -12.17
CA ARG A 164 5.00 -30.95 -12.64
C ARG A 164 4.79 -29.58 -11.98
N ALA A 165 3.53 -29.13 -11.86
CA ALA A 165 3.20 -27.89 -11.17
C ALA A 165 3.61 -27.96 -9.68
N LEU A 166 3.36 -29.09 -9.03
CA LEU A 166 3.76 -29.30 -7.64
C LEU A 166 5.29 -29.35 -7.47
N ALA A 167 6.01 -29.97 -8.40
CA ALA A 167 7.47 -29.96 -8.39
C ALA A 167 8.05 -28.53 -8.49
N ARG A 168 7.49 -27.69 -9.38
CA ARG A 168 7.88 -26.28 -9.48
C ARG A 168 7.55 -25.49 -8.20
N LEU A 169 6.37 -25.73 -7.61
CA LEU A 169 6.00 -25.09 -6.34
C LEU A 169 6.96 -25.47 -5.21
N ASN A 170 7.31 -26.74 -5.08
CA ASN A 170 8.22 -27.20 -4.03
C ASN A 170 9.65 -26.67 -4.21
N SER A 171 10.12 -26.53 -5.45
CA SER A 171 11.43 -25.91 -5.71
C SER A 171 11.45 -24.42 -5.36
N ARG A 172 10.29 -23.76 -5.42
CA ARG A 172 10.14 -22.33 -5.13
C ARG A 172 9.79 -22.04 -3.67
N ALA A 173 8.94 -22.85 -3.07
CA ALA A 173 8.43 -22.69 -1.70
C ALA A 173 8.43 -24.05 -0.98
N PRO A 174 9.56 -24.41 -0.31
CA PRO A 174 9.61 -25.59 0.55
C PRO A 174 8.50 -25.50 1.61
N GLY A 175 7.79 -26.58 1.89
CA GLY A 175 6.64 -26.55 2.81
C GLY A 175 5.28 -26.65 2.12
N VAL A 176 5.16 -26.49 0.80
CA VAL A 176 3.91 -26.73 0.06
C VAL A 176 3.41 -28.16 0.29
N HIS A 177 4.30 -29.15 0.40
CA HIS A 177 3.95 -30.53 0.75
C HIS A 177 3.27 -30.65 2.11
N GLU A 178 3.74 -29.91 3.12
CA GLU A 178 3.17 -29.92 4.46
C GLU A 178 1.77 -29.33 4.46
N VAL A 179 1.59 -28.22 3.72
CA VAL A 179 0.26 -27.61 3.53
C VAL A 179 -0.71 -28.59 2.87
N LEU A 180 -0.27 -29.34 1.86
CA LEU A 180 -1.11 -30.35 1.18
C LEU A 180 -1.45 -31.55 2.09
N ARG A 181 -0.57 -31.92 3.01
CA ARG A 181 -0.77 -33.03 3.99
C ARG A 181 -1.64 -32.61 5.18
N SER A 182 -1.68 -31.34 5.51
CA SER A 182 -2.40 -30.84 6.69
C SER A 182 -3.89 -31.24 6.62
N ARG A 183 -4.38 -31.90 7.68
CA ARG A 183 -5.80 -32.29 7.83
C ARG A 183 -6.74 -31.11 8.07
N ASP A 184 -6.21 -29.93 8.43
CA ASP A 184 -6.99 -28.72 8.72
C ASP A 184 -7.57 -28.03 7.48
N ASN A 185 -7.38 -28.59 6.30
CA ASN A 185 -7.97 -28.11 5.05
C ASN A 185 -9.48 -28.38 4.96
N ARG A 186 -10.24 -27.89 5.96
CA ARG A 186 -11.69 -28.13 6.05
C ARG A 186 -12.49 -27.43 4.95
N THR A 187 -11.94 -26.40 4.32
CA THR A 187 -12.60 -25.70 3.21
C THR A 187 -11.69 -25.55 1.99
N PRO A 188 -12.21 -25.80 0.77
CA PRO A 188 -11.45 -25.73 -0.48
C PRO A 188 -10.75 -24.40 -0.73
N ASN A 189 -11.36 -23.30 -0.31
CA ASN A 189 -10.84 -21.94 -0.57
C ASN A 189 -9.57 -21.61 0.23
N HIS A 190 -9.31 -22.31 1.34
CA HIS A 190 -8.12 -22.07 2.16
C HIS A 190 -6.85 -22.66 1.56
N LEU A 191 -6.91 -23.73 0.79
CA LEU A 191 -5.71 -24.40 0.27
C LEU A 191 -4.92 -23.50 -0.69
N GLN A 192 -5.59 -22.88 -1.68
CA GLN A 192 -4.94 -21.95 -2.60
C GLN A 192 -4.31 -20.77 -1.84
N HIS A 193 -5.04 -20.24 -0.86
CA HIS A 193 -4.56 -19.12 -0.04
C HIS A 193 -3.28 -19.49 0.71
N ARG A 194 -3.26 -20.62 1.42
CA ARG A 194 -2.09 -21.09 2.17
C ARG A 194 -0.86 -21.35 1.28
N ILE A 195 -1.07 -21.97 0.10
CA ILE A 195 0.03 -22.15 -0.85
C ILE A 195 0.54 -20.78 -1.35
N THR A 196 -0.37 -19.86 -1.63
CA THR A 196 -0.01 -18.52 -2.10
C THR A 196 0.74 -17.73 -1.01
N GLU A 197 0.36 -17.87 0.26
CA GLU A 197 1.08 -17.24 1.39
C GLU A 197 2.54 -17.72 1.49
N LEU A 198 2.79 -19.01 1.28
CA LEU A 198 4.16 -19.54 1.25
C LEU A 198 4.97 -18.93 0.10
N ILE A 199 4.38 -18.86 -1.10
CA ILE A 199 5.03 -18.24 -2.27
C ILE A 199 5.33 -16.76 -2.00
N ASP A 200 4.37 -16.04 -1.45
CA ASP A 200 4.52 -14.63 -1.11
C ASP A 200 5.65 -14.41 -0.08
N TYR A 201 5.78 -15.32 0.88
CA TYR A 201 6.84 -15.27 1.86
C TYR A 201 8.23 -15.50 1.24
N GLU A 202 8.36 -16.48 0.35
CA GLU A 202 9.61 -16.70 -0.39
C GLU A 202 9.95 -15.53 -1.32
N ASP A 203 8.96 -14.97 -2.02
CA ASP A 203 9.14 -13.78 -2.83
C ASP A 203 9.57 -12.56 -1.97
N LEU A 204 9.03 -12.44 -0.75
CA LEU A 204 9.45 -11.41 0.22
C LEU A 204 10.92 -11.58 0.63
N LEU A 205 11.35 -12.82 0.91
CA LEU A 205 12.76 -13.10 1.27
C LEU A 205 13.71 -12.76 0.11
N LEU A 206 13.34 -13.10 -1.12
CA LEU A 206 14.10 -12.73 -2.32
C LEU A 206 14.21 -11.20 -2.47
N VAL A 207 13.09 -10.49 -2.32
CA VAL A 207 13.07 -9.01 -2.38
C VAL A 207 13.94 -8.39 -1.31
N LYS A 208 13.89 -8.91 -0.08
CA LYS A 208 14.74 -8.42 1.02
C LYS A 208 16.22 -8.61 0.70
N GLY A 209 16.61 -9.78 0.22
CA GLY A 209 17.99 -10.05 -0.18
C GLY A 209 18.47 -9.13 -1.33
N GLU A 210 17.61 -8.86 -2.32
CA GLU A 210 17.93 -7.92 -3.41
C GLU A 210 18.08 -6.47 -2.90
N ILE A 211 17.25 -6.06 -1.93
CA ILE A 211 17.33 -4.73 -1.33
C ILE A 211 18.60 -4.60 -0.50
N GLU A 212 18.89 -5.58 0.35
CA GLU A 212 20.12 -5.62 1.18
C GLU A 212 21.37 -5.56 0.32
N ALA A 213 21.40 -6.25 -0.83
CA ALA A 213 22.52 -6.20 -1.77
C ALA A 213 22.72 -4.82 -2.44
N GLN A 214 21.70 -3.97 -2.45
CA GLN A 214 21.75 -2.60 -2.99
C GLN A 214 22.04 -1.53 -1.93
N ASP A 215 21.96 -1.88 -0.66
CA ASP A 215 22.25 -0.99 0.46
C ASP A 215 23.74 -0.98 0.80
N THR A 216 24.18 0.11 1.43
CA THR A 216 25.50 0.15 2.07
C THR A 216 25.40 -0.24 3.54
N GLU A 217 26.47 -0.80 4.10
CA GLU A 217 26.51 -1.19 5.51
C GLU A 217 26.32 0.02 6.45
N GLU A 218 26.85 1.18 6.07
CA GLU A 218 26.75 2.40 6.84
C GLU A 218 25.33 2.98 6.83
N TYR A 219 24.63 2.87 5.69
CA TYR A 219 23.33 3.52 5.49
C TYR A 219 22.31 2.67 4.72
N PRO A 220 21.75 1.60 5.35
CA PRO A 220 20.81 0.66 4.72
C PRO A 220 19.38 1.23 4.66
N TRP A 221 19.21 2.36 3.98
CA TRP A 221 17.95 3.10 3.96
C TRP A 221 16.83 2.41 3.18
N ARG A 222 17.19 1.63 2.13
CA ARG A 222 16.18 0.89 1.34
C ARG A 222 15.52 -0.18 2.20
N SER A 223 16.34 -0.95 2.93
CA SER A 223 15.89 -1.97 3.86
C SER A 223 15.03 -1.35 4.97
N ALA A 224 15.46 -0.21 5.54
CA ALA A 224 14.72 0.50 6.58
C ALA A 224 13.34 0.99 6.07
N LEU A 225 13.31 1.63 4.90
CA LEU A 225 12.06 2.10 4.29
C LEU A 225 11.14 0.94 3.89
N PHE A 226 11.69 -0.12 3.30
CA PHE A 226 10.92 -1.30 2.93
C PHE A 226 10.27 -1.98 4.14
N ASN A 227 11.02 -2.18 5.23
CA ASN A 227 10.48 -2.71 6.48
C ASN A 227 9.38 -1.83 7.07
N SER A 228 9.55 -0.50 7.01
CA SER A 228 8.51 0.44 7.42
C SER A 228 7.25 0.33 6.54
N ASN A 229 7.43 0.15 5.22
CA ASN A 229 6.34 -0.06 4.26
C ASN A 229 5.55 -1.36 4.52
N CYS A 230 6.19 -2.42 5.05
CA CYS A 230 5.51 -3.65 5.46
C CYS A 230 4.48 -3.42 6.58
N GLY A 231 4.61 -2.34 7.34
CA GLY A 231 3.65 -1.93 8.38
C GLY A 231 2.37 -1.30 7.85
N ASP A 232 2.27 -1.02 6.53
CA ASP A 232 1.09 -0.39 5.91
C ASP A 232 0.42 -1.34 4.88
N PRO A 233 -0.51 -2.19 5.29
CA PRO A 233 -1.26 -3.05 4.37
C PRO A 233 -2.43 -2.33 3.69
N TYR A 234 -2.76 -1.09 4.07
CA TYR A 234 -4.04 -0.48 3.73
C TYR A 234 -3.99 0.60 2.67
N THR A 235 -2.97 1.45 2.61
CA THR A 235 -2.95 2.62 1.73
C THR A 235 -3.26 2.29 0.27
N PHE A 236 -2.63 1.25 -0.28
CA PHE A 236 -2.81 0.83 -1.67
C PHE A 236 -3.92 -0.22 -1.87
N ASN A 237 -4.57 -0.65 -0.79
CA ASN A 237 -5.62 -1.68 -0.82
C ASN A 237 -7.01 -1.12 -0.46
N THR A 238 -7.08 0.13 0.00
CA THR A 238 -8.34 0.76 0.42
C THR A 238 -9.09 1.33 -0.76
N VAL A 239 -10.33 0.88 -0.92
CA VAL A 239 -11.27 1.47 -1.87
C VAL A 239 -11.71 2.83 -1.32
N PRO A 240 -11.54 3.94 -2.08
CA PRO A 240 -11.99 5.25 -1.64
C PRO A 240 -13.51 5.27 -1.38
N LYS A 241 -13.92 5.63 -0.19
CA LYS A 241 -15.34 5.72 0.21
C LYS A 241 -15.76 7.15 0.53
N ASP A 242 -14.84 7.95 1.02
CA ASP A 242 -15.06 9.31 1.49
C ASP A 242 -13.80 10.18 1.27
N LYS A 243 -13.85 11.43 1.70
CA LYS A 243 -12.72 12.37 1.57
C LYS A 243 -11.48 11.94 2.36
N THR A 244 -11.64 11.12 3.40
CA THR A 244 -10.52 10.70 4.27
C THR A 244 -9.76 9.51 3.70
N THR A 245 -10.37 8.76 2.80
CA THR A 245 -9.80 7.59 2.12
C THR A 245 -9.48 7.86 0.64
N THR A 246 -9.85 9.05 0.13
CA THR A 246 -9.60 9.47 -1.25
C THR A 246 -8.35 10.33 -1.35
N ILE A 247 -7.42 9.95 -2.21
CA ILE A 247 -6.24 10.74 -2.57
C ILE A 247 -6.57 11.55 -3.82
N ALA A 248 -6.88 12.84 -3.61
CA ALA A 248 -7.40 13.70 -4.67
C ALA A 248 -6.32 14.11 -5.68
N ASP A 249 -5.07 14.33 -5.23
CA ASP A 249 -3.97 14.76 -6.09
C ASP A 249 -3.18 13.54 -6.59
N ASN A 250 -3.21 13.33 -7.90
CA ASN A 250 -2.45 12.27 -8.56
C ASN A 250 -0.94 12.34 -8.29
N ARG A 251 -0.40 13.54 -8.08
CA ARG A 251 1.02 13.74 -7.78
C ARG A 251 1.37 13.21 -6.40
N ASP A 252 0.50 13.39 -5.40
CA ASP A 252 0.69 12.81 -4.07
C ASP A 252 0.71 11.29 -4.17
N PHE A 253 -0.25 10.72 -4.92
CA PHE A 253 -0.31 9.27 -5.13
C PHE A 253 0.93 8.73 -5.85
N ALA A 254 1.43 9.42 -6.87
CA ALA A 254 2.64 9.03 -7.59
C ALA A 254 3.88 9.02 -6.70
N VAL A 255 4.04 10.01 -5.80
CA VAL A 255 5.13 10.04 -4.81
C VAL A 255 5.03 8.86 -3.85
N MET A 256 3.84 8.62 -3.28
CA MET A 256 3.61 7.48 -2.38
C MET A 256 3.95 6.15 -3.08
N TYR A 257 3.53 6.01 -4.33
CA TYR A 257 3.73 4.82 -5.15
C TYR A 257 5.22 4.58 -5.45
N SER A 258 5.95 5.63 -5.85
CA SER A 258 7.38 5.55 -6.11
C SER A 258 8.17 5.18 -4.85
N ARG A 259 7.84 5.78 -3.70
CA ARG A 259 8.48 5.42 -2.42
C ARG A 259 8.21 3.97 -2.01
N ARG A 260 6.97 3.50 -2.23
CA ARG A 260 6.61 2.09 -1.96
C ARG A 260 7.47 1.12 -2.76
N LEU A 261 7.80 1.47 -3.99
CA LEU A 261 8.59 0.68 -4.93
C LEU A 261 10.10 0.95 -4.84
N LEU A 262 10.55 1.80 -3.91
CA LEU A 262 11.94 2.25 -3.79
C LEU A 262 12.46 2.86 -5.09
N LEU A 263 11.60 3.56 -5.84
CA LEU A 263 11.93 4.24 -7.09
C LEU A 263 12.28 5.71 -6.84
N PRO A 264 13.16 6.30 -7.65
CA PRO A 264 13.40 7.74 -7.61
C PRO A 264 12.11 8.53 -7.87
N ILE A 265 11.86 9.55 -7.05
CA ILE A 265 10.71 10.46 -7.20
C ILE A 265 11.02 11.54 -8.24
N ASN A 266 12.27 11.96 -8.28
CA ASN A 266 12.76 12.93 -9.24
C ASN A 266 13.75 12.25 -10.20
N PRO A 267 13.38 12.05 -11.49
CA PRO A 267 14.27 11.40 -12.46
C PRO A 267 15.47 12.25 -12.86
N MET A 268 15.63 13.47 -12.29
CA MET A 268 16.78 14.31 -12.61
C MET A 268 18.02 13.82 -11.88
N SER A 269 19.03 13.48 -12.67
CA SER A 269 20.33 12.96 -12.25
C SER A 269 21.23 13.99 -11.54
N GLU A 270 20.79 15.23 -11.40
CA GLU A 270 21.61 16.26 -10.75
C GLU A 270 21.35 16.23 -9.24
N GLU A 271 22.43 16.04 -8.50
CA GLU A 271 22.47 16.23 -7.06
C GLU A 271 22.08 17.69 -6.76
N ARG A 272 20.94 17.85 -6.11
CA ARG A 272 20.47 19.18 -5.70
C ARG A 272 20.78 19.41 -4.24
N VAL A 273 21.35 20.54 -3.96
CA VAL A 273 21.60 20.94 -2.59
C VAL A 273 20.31 21.43 -1.95
N CYS A 274 20.02 20.99 -0.74
CA CYS A 274 18.87 21.46 0.01
C CYS A 274 19.02 22.95 0.33
N PRO A 275 18.18 23.85 -0.19
CA PRO A 275 18.32 25.28 0.03
C PRO A 275 18.20 25.66 1.51
N ALA A 276 17.40 24.93 2.28
CA ALA A 276 17.25 25.19 3.71
C ALA A 276 18.49 24.79 4.52
N CYS A 277 19.22 23.75 4.11
CA CYS A 277 20.47 23.36 4.75
C CYS A 277 21.62 24.29 4.39
N LEU A 278 21.64 24.86 3.18
CA LEU A 278 22.65 25.83 2.75
C LEU A 278 22.69 27.09 3.58
N VAL A 279 21.54 27.61 4.00
CA VAL A 279 21.40 28.86 4.74
C VAL A 279 21.79 28.71 6.22
N THR A 280 22.00 27.47 6.69
CA THR A 280 22.31 27.26 8.11
C THR A 280 23.77 27.61 8.45
N SER A 281 23.97 28.39 9.49
CA SER A 281 25.30 28.63 10.10
C SER A 281 25.80 27.45 10.95
N ASP A 282 24.96 26.44 11.14
CA ASP A 282 25.30 25.30 11.99
C ASP A 282 26.40 24.45 11.36
N LYS A 283 27.58 24.46 11.98
CA LYS A 283 28.78 23.74 11.54
C LYS A 283 28.54 22.23 11.44
N ARG A 284 27.74 21.66 12.35
CA ARG A 284 27.41 20.21 12.36
C ARG A 284 26.63 19.79 11.12
N VAL A 285 25.78 20.65 10.63
CA VAL A 285 25.00 20.40 9.41
C VAL A 285 25.91 20.48 8.19
N ARG A 286 26.92 21.34 8.18
CA ARG A 286 27.89 21.46 7.07
C ARG A 286 28.85 20.27 6.97
N GLU A 287 29.20 19.66 8.10
CA GLU A 287 30.15 18.53 8.17
C GLU A 287 29.49 17.19 7.86
N SER A 288 28.16 17.09 7.87
CA SER A 288 27.43 15.81 7.79
C SER A 288 27.00 15.36 6.40
N ASN A 289 27.46 15.97 5.31
CA ASN A 289 27.00 15.67 3.92
C ASN A 289 25.46 15.64 3.74
N CYS A 290 24.70 16.14 4.71
CA CYS A 290 23.24 16.12 4.73
C CYS A 290 22.59 17.16 3.79
N PHE A 291 23.36 17.72 2.86
CA PHE A 291 22.87 18.82 2.01
C PHE A 291 22.18 18.37 0.74
N VAL A 292 22.40 17.13 0.34
CA VAL A 292 21.92 16.66 -0.94
C VAL A 292 20.49 16.18 -0.84
N LEU A 293 19.61 16.72 -1.68
CA LEU A 293 18.27 16.20 -1.87
C LEU A 293 18.39 14.90 -2.66
N ASP A 294 18.30 13.78 -1.95
CA ASP A 294 18.33 12.48 -2.59
C ASP A 294 17.11 12.26 -3.49
N PRO A 295 17.24 11.51 -4.60
CA PRO A 295 16.14 11.32 -5.56
C PRO A 295 14.94 10.54 -4.98
N TYR A 296 15.07 9.94 -3.81
CA TYR A 296 14.02 9.17 -3.14
C TYR A 296 13.24 9.99 -2.10
N GLY A 297 13.68 11.25 -1.87
CA GLY A 297 13.04 12.20 -0.97
C GLY A 297 13.26 11.93 0.51
N ASN A 298 14.24 11.09 0.89
CA ASN A 298 14.51 10.79 2.30
C ASN A 298 14.95 12.06 3.04
N HIS A 299 15.89 12.83 2.47
CA HIS A 299 16.31 14.09 3.06
C HIS A 299 15.12 15.06 3.31
N CYS A 300 14.16 15.12 2.40
CA CYS A 300 12.98 15.99 2.57
C CYS A 300 12.13 15.60 3.77
N VAL A 301 12.07 14.32 4.11
CA VAL A 301 11.25 13.83 5.23
C VAL A 301 11.88 14.15 6.58
N HIS A 302 13.23 14.09 6.70
CA HIS A 302 13.92 14.29 7.98
C HIS A 302 14.73 15.58 8.10
N CYS A 303 14.80 16.41 7.04
CA CYS A 303 15.53 17.66 7.09
C CYS A 303 15.02 18.58 8.22
N PRO A 304 15.86 18.90 9.23
CA PRO A 304 15.40 19.68 10.39
C PRO A 304 15.07 21.14 10.05
N LYS A 305 15.59 21.66 8.94
CA LYS A 305 15.42 23.05 8.52
C LYS A 305 14.28 23.21 7.50
N ALA A 306 14.26 22.38 6.46
CA ALA A 306 13.23 22.48 5.42
C ALA A 306 11.89 21.88 5.87
N SER A 307 11.93 20.86 6.72
CA SER A 307 10.76 20.06 7.03
C SER A 307 9.99 20.50 8.28
N SER A 308 10.52 21.38 9.15
CA SER A 308 9.86 21.66 10.43
C SER A 308 8.42 22.16 10.26
N GLY A 309 8.18 23.18 9.44
CA GLY A 309 6.84 23.68 9.15
C GLY A 309 6.01 22.72 8.26
N ALA A 310 6.59 22.29 7.14
CA ALA A 310 5.92 21.41 6.20
C ALA A 310 5.62 20.04 6.82
N ARG A 311 6.54 19.47 7.60
CA ARG A 311 6.34 18.20 8.29
C ARG A 311 5.24 18.30 9.34
N THR A 312 5.21 19.38 10.13
CA THR A 312 4.16 19.58 11.13
C THR A 312 2.81 19.73 10.45
N SER A 313 2.66 20.67 9.53
CA SER A 313 1.37 20.99 8.91
C SER A 313 0.88 19.92 7.93
N ALA A 314 1.77 19.25 7.18
CA ALA A 314 1.39 18.27 6.17
C ALA A 314 1.30 16.83 6.69
N TRP A 315 2.02 16.49 7.75
CA TRP A 315 2.09 15.12 8.24
C TRP A 315 1.64 14.99 9.71
N HIS A 316 2.30 15.68 10.67
CA HIS A 316 1.99 15.52 12.09
C HIS A 316 0.56 15.95 12.43
N ASP A 317 0.15 17.18 12.14
CA ASP A 317 -1.18 17.69 12.50
C ASP A 317 -2.34 16.94 11.86
N PRO A 318 -2.26 16.51 10.57
CA PRO A 318 -3.26 15.63 10.01
C PRO A 318 -3.39 14.28 10.73
N VAL A 319 -2.27 13.66 11.18
CA VAL A 319 -2.31 12.42 11.96
C VAL A 319 -2.97 12.66 13.31
N VAL A 320 -2.63 13.75 14.02
CA VAL A 320 -3.27 14.14 15.29
C VAL A 320 -4.79 14.29 15.10
N ARG A 321 -5.23 15.00 14.05
CA ARG A 321 -6.67 15.20 13.78
C ARG A 321 -7.39 13.89 13.51
N VAL A 322 -6.80 13.03 12.63
CA VAL A 322 -7.39 11.74 12.29
C VAL A 322 -7.47 10.82 13.51
N LEU A 323 -6.43 10.79 14.35
CA LEU A 323 -6.45 10.04 15.59
C LEU A 323 -7.55 10.55 16.54
N GLY A 324 -7.65 11.87 16.71
CA GLY A 324 -8.71 12.47 17.52
C GLY A 324 -10.12 12.13 17.03
N ASP A 325 -10.33 12.12 15.70
CA ASP A 325 -11.61 11.69 15.11
C ASP A 325 -11.91 10.21 15.36
N ILE A 326 -10.90 9.34 15.24
CA ILE A 326 -11.03 7.90 15.54
C ILE A 326 -11.42 7.68 16.99
N LEU A 327 -10.76 8.37 17.92
CA LEU A 327 -11.08 8.28 19.35
C LEU A 327 -12.51 8.79 19.66
N LYS A 328 -12.95 9.87 19.01
CA LYS A 328 -14.35 10.36 19.12
C LYS A 328 -15.35 9.34 18.59
N MET A 329 -15.05 8.71 17.45
CA MET A 329 -15.88 7.65 16.89
C MET A 329 -15.97 6.44 17.83
N ALA A 330 -14.92 6.17 18.59
CA ALA A 330 -14.92 5.15 19.64
C ALA A 330 -15.70 5.57 20.92
N GLY A 331 -16.34 6.75 20.91
CA GLY A 331 -17.13 7.25 22.02
C GLY A 331 -16.34 7.97 23.12
N LEU A 332 -15.02 8.20 22.93
CA LEU A 332 -14.22 8.94 23.90
C LEU A 332 -14.47 10.46 23.75
N LYS A 333 -14.40 11.17 24.87
CA LYS A 333 -14.34 12.64 24.86
C LYS A 333 -12.89 13.04 24.55
N VAL A 334 -12.67 13.87 23.51
CA VAL A 334 -11.33 14.24 23.03
C VAL A 334 -11.17 15.75 23.00
N LYS A 335 -10.07 16.23 23.59
CA LYS A 335 -9.60 17.61 23.51
C LYS A 335 -8.29 17.63 22.74
N PHE A 336 -8.06 18.70 21.95
CA PHE A 336 -6.87 18.89 21.14
C PHE A 336 -5.98 19.95 21.76
N GLU A 337 -4.67 19.76 21.67
CA GLU A 337 -3.65 20.75 22.03
C GLU A 337 -3.82 21.33 23.45
N GLU A 338 -4.21 20.51 24.39
CA GLU A 338 -4.41 20.93 25.78
C GLU A 338 -3.06 21.30 26.41
N ALA A 339 -2.95 22.53 26.89
CA ALA A 339 -1.78 23.01 27.62
C ALA A 339 -1.90 22.73 29.12
N ASN A 340 -0.76 22.63 29.79
CA ASN A 340 -0.68 22.46 31.26
C ASN A 340 -1.42 21.22 31.79
N VAL A 341 -1.29 20.12 31.08
CA VAL A 341 -1.96 18.85 31.41
C VAL A 341 -1.39 18.22 32.68
N LEU A 342 -0.18 18.62 33.08
CA LEU A 342 0.45 18.16 34.32
C LEU A 342 0.04 19.03 35.50
N VAL A 343 -0.55 18.39 36.51
CA VAL A 343 -0.78 19.00 37.82
C VAL A 343 0.49 18.94 38.66
N ILE A 344 1.30 17.90 38.49
CA ILE A 344 2.56 17.66 39.20
C ILE A 344 3.67 17.50 38.12
N GLY A 345 4.69 18.37 38.14
CA GLY A 345 5.82 18.25 37.22
C GLY A 345 6.26 19.57 36.61
N PRO A 346 7.23 19.54 35.67
CA PRO A 346 7.69 20.75 35.03
C PRO A 346 6.56 21.39 34.21
N PRO A 347 6.41 22.72 34.26
CA PRO A 347 5.43 23.41 33.43
C PRO A 347 5.74 23.22 31.95
N GLY A 348 4.72 23.20 31.08
CA GLY A 348 4.87 23.26 29.64
C GLY A 348 4.68 21.94 28.90
N LEU A 349 4.16 20.86 29.51
CA LEU A 349 3.65 19.75 28.72
C LEU A 349 2.36 20.21 28.01
N ARG A 350 2.45 20.31 26.69
CA ARG A 350 1.31 20.43 25.80
C ARG A 350 1.08 19.06 25.18
N ALA A 351 -0.04 18.45 25.52
CA ALA A 351 -0.44 17.20 24.89
C ALA A 351 -1.10 17.47 23.53
N ASP A 352 -0.79 16.65 22.53
CA ASP A 352 -1.47 16.74 21.24
C ASP A 352 -2.96 16.39 21.36
N LEU A 353 -3.26 15.38 22.19
CA LEU A 353 -4.63 14.94 22.48
C LEU A 353 -4.77 14.56 23.96
N VAL A 354 -5.93 14.88 24.53
CA VAL A 354 -6.38 14.35 25.82
C VAL A 354 -7.71 13.63 25.61
N ALA A 355 -7.78 12.35 25.89
CA ALA A 355 -8.98 11.54 25.74
C ALA A 355 -9.46 11.03 27.11
N SER A 356 -10.77 10.86 27.27
CA SER A 356 -11.35 10.24 28.48
C SER A 356 -12.59 9.40 28.11
N MET A 357 -12.80 8.32 28.87
CA MET A 357 -14.05 7.56 28.77
C MET A 357 -15.21 8.39 29.29
N PRO A 358 -16.42 8.26 28.71
CA PRO A 358 -17.62 8.90 29.27
C PRO A 358 -17.86 8.48 30.71
N GLY A 359 -17.93 9.46 31.63
CA GLY A 359 -18.10 9.21 33.06
C GLY A 359 -16.85 8.74 33.82
N GLY A 360 -15.75 8.52 33.13
CA GLY A 360 -14.46 8.16 33.73
C GLY A 360 -13.73 9.39 34.30
N SER A 361 -13.08 9.22 35.45
CA SER A 361 -12.23 10.25 36.07
C SER A 361 -10.81 10.28 35.50
N LYS A 362 -10.34 9.16 34.93
CA LYS A 362 -8.99 9.05 34.36
C LYS A 362 -8.92 9.58 32.94
N GLN A 363 -7.83 10.29 32.65
CA GLN A 363 -7.53 10.79 31.32
C GLN A 363 -6.45 9.94 30.65
N ILE A 364 -6.49 9.90 29.32
CA ILE A 364 -5.44 9.34 28.47
C ILE A 364 -4.77 10.54 27.79
N ILE A 365 -3.52 10.79 28.18
CA ILE A 365 -2.71 11.88 27.65
C ILE A 365 -1.85 11.32 26.52
N ILE A 366 -2.07 11.84 25.30
CA ILE A 366 -1.50 11.30 24.07
C ILE A 366 -0.56 12.35 23.47
N ASP A 367 0.67 11.93 23.20
CA ASP A 367 1.68 12.71 22.50
C ASP A 367 2.03 11.98 21.19
N VAL A 368 1.68 12.59 20.05
CA VAL A 368 1.84 11.99 18.73
C VAL A 368 3.24 12.27 18.20
N ARG A 369 3.85 11.29 17.56
CA ARG A 369 5.14 11.45 16.88
C ARG A 369 5.13 10.81 15.50
N THR A 370 5.53 11.57 14.49
CA THR A 370 5.88 11.06 13.18
C THR A 370 7.38 10.74 13.15
N ALA A 371 7.73 9.51 12.82
CA ALA A 371 9.11 9.01 12.85
C ALA A 371 9.60 8.68 11.44
N ASP A 372 10.87 8.97 11.16
CA ASP A 372 11.50 8.57 9.91
C ASP A 372 12.48 7.41 10.17
N PRO A 373 12.26 6.22 9.58
CA PRO A 373 13.15 5.08 9.72
C PRO A 373 14.51 5.29 9.05
N CYS A 374 14.63 6.24 8.12
CA CYS A 374 15.84 6.51 7.35
C CYS A 374 16.78 7.54 8.00
N THR A 375 16.51 8.04 9.22
CA THR A 375 17.45 8.91 9.93
C THR A 375 18.71 8.14 10.33
N ALA A 376 19.85 8.85 10.44
CA ALA A 376 21.11 8.23 10.84
C ALA A 376 21.02 7.45 12.16
N GLU A 377 20.18 7.91 13.10
CA GLU A 377 19.99 7.27 14.40
C GLU A 377 19.19 5.95 14.29
N ASN A 378 18.25 5.88 13.34
CA ASN A 378 17.28 4.77 13.26
C ASN A 378 17.63 3.75 12.16
N VAL A 379 18.29 4.18 11.09
CA VAL A 379 18.38 3.45 9.82
C VAL A 379 18.90 2.03 9.97
N LYS A 380 19.97 1.82 10.71
CA LYS A 380 20.59 0.49 10.91
C LYS A 380 19.64 -0.49 11.64
N ARG A 381 18.93 0.00 12.64
CA ARG A 381 17.97 -0.82 13.39
C ARG A 381 16.65 -1.00 12.65
N SER A 382 16.15 0.04 11.99
CA SER A 382 14.95 -0.03 11.16
C SER A 382 15.13 -0.95 9.95
N ALA A 383 16.34 -1.10 9.43
CA ALA A 383 16.67 -2.07 8.40
C ALA A 383 16.50 -3.53 8.87
N GLN A 384 16.59 -3.79 10.19
CA GLN A 384 16.45 -5.12 10.79
C GLN A 384 15.06 -5.34 11.40
N ILE A 385 14.49 -4.30 12.01
CA ILE A 385 13.28 -4.40 12.84
C ILE A 385 12.21 -3.43 12.31
N PRO A 386 11.13 -3.94 11.70
CA PRO A 386 10.00 -3.10 11.28
C PRO A 386 9.39 -2.33 12.46
N GLY A 387 9.11 -1.04 12.30
CA GLY A 387 8.52 -0.21 13.33
C GLY A 387 9.51 0.28 14.42
N HIS A 388 10.80 0.01 14.27
CA HIS A 388 11.82 0.40 15.27
C HIS A 388 11.80 1.90 15.58
N ALA A 389 11.78 2.76 14.56
CA ALA A 389 11.82 4.21 14.76
C ALA A 389 10.58 4.73 15.50
N ALA A 390 9.39 4.15 15.22
CA ALA A 390 8.18 4.48 15.95
C ALA A 390 8.26 4.04 17.42
N CYS A 391 8.67 2.79 17.69
CA CYS A 391 8.83 2.28 19.06
C CYS A 391 9.84 3.12 19.87
N GLN A 392 10.98 3.49 19.26
CA GLN A 392 11.96 4.37 19.93
C GLN A 392 11.39 5.76 20.25
N ALA A 393 10.63 6.33 19.32
CA ALA A 393 9.97 7.62 19.54
C ALA A 393 9.00 7.56 20.73
N GLU A 394 8.21 6.49 20.87
CA GLU A 394 7.29 6.27 21.98
C GLU A 394 8.03 6.08 23.32
N ILE A 395 9.13 5.31 23.33
CA ILE A 395 9.98 5.11 24.53
C ILE A 395 10.54 6.45 25.01
N LEU A 396 11.06 7.28 24.11
CA LEU A 396 11.59 8.60 24.46
C LEU A 396 10.52 9.52 25.07
N LYS A 397 9.31 9.52 24.49
CA LYS A 397 8.18 10.30 25.01
C LYS A 397 7.72 9.78 26.38
N LYS A 398 7.59 8.46 26.52
CA LYS A 398 7.22 7.82 27.80
C LYS A 398 8.25 8.09 28.90
N LYS A 399 9.55 8.02 28.56
CA LYS A 399 10.62 8.38 29.50
C LYS A 399 10.55 9.83 29.95
N LYS A 400 10.20 10.75 29.02
CA LYS A 400 10.14 12.17 29.33
C LYS A 400 8.93 12.57 30.18
N TRP A 401 7.75 11.99 29.90
CA TRP A 401 6.48 12.47 30.46
C TRP A 401 5.69 11.43 31.25
N GLY A 402 5.90 10.14 30.97
CA GLY A 402 5.05 9.06 31.49
C GLY A 402 5.00 9.00 33.00
N HIS A 403 6.11 9.21 33.70
CA HIS A 403 6.14 9.16 35.16
C HIS A 403 5.33 10.30 35.82
N PHE A 404 5.33 11.50 35.25
CA PHE A 404 4.53 12.63 35.76
C PHE A 404 3.03 12.38 35.55
N VAL A 405 2.64 11.91 34.37
CA VAL A 405 1.25 11.60 34.04
C VAL A 405 0.72 10.46 34.91
N ASN A 406 1.52 9.40 35.10
CA ASN A 406 1.11 8.27 35.91
C ASN A 406 1.02 8.64 37.42
N ALA A 407 1.87 9.56 37.92
CA ALA A 407 1.82 10.02 39.32
C ALA A 407 0.51 10.77 39.63
N GLN A 408 -0.14 11.40 38.67
CA GLN A 408 -1.46 12.02 38.86
C GLN A 408 -2.64 11.06 38.63
N GLY A 409 -2.37 9.79 38.32
CA GLY A 409 -3.38 8.75 38.15
C GLY A 409 -3.90 8.60 36.71
N ASP A 410 -3.37 9.37 35.77
CA ASP A 410 -3.71 9.34 34.36
C ASP A 410 -2.84 8.34 33.58
N LEU A 411 -3.22 8.03 32.33
CA LEU A 411 -2.47 7.15 31.44
C LEU A 411 -1.73 7.96 30.39
N PHE A 412 -0.40 7.79 30.27
CA PHE A 412 0.38 8.35 29.17
C PHE A 412 0.51 7.37 28.02
N VAL A 413 0.22 7.83 26.79
CA VAL A 413 0.43 7.06 25.56
C VAL A 413 1.26 7.89 24.60
N GLY A 414 2.46 7.40 24.24
CA GLY A 414 3.16 7.84 23.04
C GLY A 414 2.50 7.16 21.85
N PHE A 415 2.05 7.93 20.87
CA PHE A 415 1.51 7.42 19.63
C PHE A 415 2.49 7.74 18.50
N ALA A 416 3.17 6.74 17.96
CA ALA A 416 4.12 6.99 16.88
C ALA A 416 3.80 6.18 15.62
N VAL A 417 4.05 6.83 14.46
CA VAL A 417 3.90 6.24 13.12
C VAL A 417 5.11 6.59 12.26
N GLU A 418 5.67 5.59 11.57
CA GLU A 418 6.79 5.76 10.64
C GLU A 418 6.35 6.30 9.28
N ALA A 419 7.30 6.88 8.55
CA ALA A 419 7.08 7.40 7.20
C ALA A 419 6.58 6.35 6.20
N GLY A 420 6.88 5.06 6.40
CA GLY A 420 6.36 3.95 5.61
C GLY A 420 5.02 3.41 6.12
N GLY A 421 4.56 3.82 7.31
CA GLY A 421 3.29 3.43 7.91
C GLY A 421 3.39 2.47 9.10
N ALA A 422 4.57 1.95 9.45
CA ALA A 422 4.70 1.10 10.62
C ALA A 422 4.37 1.86 11.91
N LEU A 423 3.56 1.23 12.77
CA LEU A 423 3.10 1.80 14.03
C LEU A 423 3.95 1.31 15.21
N GLY A 424 4.15 2.17 16.20
CA GLY A 424 4.70 1.80 17.49
C GLY A 424 3.72 0.96 18.31
N ASP A 425 4.20 0.37 19.38
CA ASP A 425 3.37 -0.53 20.23
C ASP A 425 2.34 0.24 21.05
N GLY A 426 2.67 1.47 21.48
CA GLY A 426 1.72 2.37 22.13
C GLY A 426 0.58 2.78 21.20
N ALA A 427 0.90 3.06 19.93
CA ALA A 427 -0.08 3.37 18.91
C ALA A 427 -1.03 2.19 18.67
N LYS A 428 -0.51 0.97 18.53
CA LYS A 428 -1.31 -0.25 18.37
C LYS A 428 -2.24 -0.46 19.57
N SER A 429 -1.69 -0.37 20.79
CA SER A 429 -2.46 -0.54 22.04
C SER A 429 -3.58 0.48 22.18
N LEU A 430 -3.36 1.75 21.78
CA LEU A 430 -4.40 2.78 21.81
C LEU A 430 -5.52 2.49 20.81
N LEU A 431 -5.18 2.01 19.62
CA LEU A 431 -6.18 1.64 18.61
C LEU A 431 -7.00 0.42 19.03
N ASP A 432 -6.37 -0.57 19.68
CA ASP A 432 -7.06 -1.73 20.23
C ASP A 432 -8.04 -1.30 21.34
N LEU A 433 -7.60 -0.40 22.23
CA LEU A 433 -8.47 0.17 23.27
C LEU A 433 -9.67 0.91 22.66
N ALA A 434 -9.44 1.74 21.64
CA ALA A 434 -10.50 2.45 20.93
C ALA A 434 -11.46 1.49 20.23
N ALA A 435 -10.95 0.43 19.61
CA ALA A 435 -11.77 -0.59 18.96
C ALA A 435 -12.64 -1.36 19.96
N CYS A 436 -12.09 -1.74 21.10
CA CYS A 436 -12.85 -2.38 22.19
C CYS A 436 -13.91 -1.45 22.79
N ALA A 437 -13.65 -0.15 22.86
CA ALA A 437 -14.64 0.83 23.33
C ALA A 437 -15.80 1.04 22.34
N ASN A 438 -15.54 0.89 21.02
CA ASN A 438 -16.54 1.09 19.97
C ASN A 438 -17.40 -0.16 19.71
N GLY A 439 -16.84 -1.37 19.80
CA GLY A 439 -17.50 -2.60 19.35
C GLY A 439 -17.76 -3.58 20.50
N SER A 440 -18.91 -4.25 20.43
CA SER A 440 -19.32 -5.31 21.37
C SER A 440 -19.03 -6.72 20.84
N SER A 441 -18.85 -6.86 19.53
CA SER A 441 -18.54 -8.13 18.87
C SER A 441 -17.15 -8.10 18.21
N THR A 442 -16.54 -9.28 18.06
CA THR A 442 -15.24 -9.44 17.38
C THR A 442 -15.28 -8.86 15.96
N ALA A 443 -16.41 -8.99 15.27
CA ALA A 443 -16.57 -8.47 13.90
C ALA A 443 -16.59 -6.92 13.88
N GLU A 444 -17.28 -6.28 14.82
CA GLU A 444 -17.30 -4.81 14.96
C GLU A 444 -15.94 -4.26 15.33
N ILE A 445 -15.26 -4.90 16.30
CA ILE A 445 -13.89 -4.54 16.69
C ILE A 445 -12.95 -4.62 15.48
N ALA A 446 -12.96 -5.72 14.73
CA ALA A 446 -12.13 -5.89 13.54
C ALA A 446 -12.45 -4.86 12.44
N ALA A 447 -13.74 -4.56 12.22
CA ALA A 447 -14.16 -3.57 11.24
C ALA A 447 -13.70 -2.15 11.63
N PHE A 448 -13.84 -1.77 12.89
CA PHE A 448 -13.38 -0.48 13.42
C PHE A 448 -11.86 -0.36 13.32
N THR A 449 -11.11 -1.38 13.78
CA THR A 449 -9.64 -1.40 13.70
C THR A 449 -9.18 -1.23 12.25
N THR A 450 -9.78 -1.98 11.31
CA THR A 450 -9.47 -1.87 9.89
C THR A 450 -9.69 -0.45 9.37
N TYR A 451 -10.84 0.15 9.68
CA TYR A 451 -11.15 1.52 9.26
C TYR A 451 -10.20 2.55 9.88
N ALA A 452 -9.89 2.42 11.16
CA ALA A 452 -8.95 3.30 11.85
C ALA A 452 -7.55 3.25 11.22
N LEU A 453 -7.04 2.04 10.96
CA LEU A 453 -5.76 1.83 10.32
C LEU A 453 -5.73 2.36 8.89
N GLN A 454 -6.79 2.16 8.10
CA GLN A 454 -6.91 2.75 6.75
C GLN A 454 -6.72 4.27 6.78
N ARG A 455 -7.42 4.95 7.68
CA ARG A 455 -7.32 6.41 7.81
C ARG A 455 -5.94 6.88 8.24
N ILE A 456 -5.34 6.24 9.24
CA ILE A 456 -4.02 6.61 9.75
C ILE A 456 -2.96 6.41 8.66
N HIS A 457 -2.94 5.25 7.99
CA HIS A 457 -1.95 4.95 6.97
C HIS A 457 -2.06 5.88 5.76
N ILE A 458 -3.26 6.10 5.21
CA ILE A 458 -3.48 7.02 4.09
C ILE A 458 -3.04 8.45 4.49
N THR A 459 -3.41 8.90 5.69
CA THR A 459 -3.02 10.23 6.17
C THR A 459 -1.51 10.36 6.33
N THR A 460 -0.85 9.33 6.86
CA THR A 460 0.60 9.28 7.01
C THR A 460 1.29 9.34 5.66
N GLN A 461 0.95 8.46 4.73
CA GLN A 461 1.55 8.42 3.40
C GLN A 461 1.33 9.72 2.62
N LEU A 462 0.12 10.27 2.71
CA LEU A 462 -0.23 11.55 2.10
C LEU A 462 0.58 12.71 2.71
N GLY A 463 0.75 12.70 4.03
CA GLY A 463 1.57 13.69 4.74
C GLY A 463 3.04 13.64 4.32
N VAL A 464 3.62 12.45 4.21
CA VAL A 464 4.98 12.24 3.70
C VAL A 464 5.10 12.74 2.26
N ALA A 465 4.18 12.37 1.36
CA ALA A 465 4.20 12.78 -0.04
C ALA A 465 4.15 14.33 -0.17
N ARG A 466 3.29 14.97 0.60
CA ARG A 466 3.16 16.43 0.62
C ARG A 466 4.41 17.13 1.19
N THR A 467 5.01 16.55 2.24
CA THR A 467 6.28 17.06 2.80
C THR A 467 7.39 17.01 1.75
N ILE A 468 7.49 15.90 1.01
CA ILE A 468 8.47 15.77 -0.07
C ILE A 468 8.20 16.80 -1.16
N ARG A 469 6.95 16.91 -1.64
CA ARG A 469 6.58 17.83 -2.72
C ARG A 469 6.78 19.31 -2.35
N ALA A 470 6.57 19.67 -1.10
CA ALA A 470 6.83 21.03 -0.62
C ALA A 470 8.31 21.42 -0.76
N ASN A 471 9.21 20.44 -0.67
CA ASN A 471 10.66 20.64 -0.80
C ASN A 471 11.19 20.39 -2.23
N PHE A 472 10.34 19.82 -3.14
CA PHE A 472 10.63 19.62 -4.56
C PHE A 472 9.63 20.38 -5.45
N PRO A 473 9.68 21.71 -5.53
CA PRO A 473 8.68 22.51 -6.26
C PRO A 473 8.59 22.20 -7.76
N ILE A 474 9.55 21.46 -8.34
CA ILE A 474 9.65 21.22 -9.79
C ILE A 474 8.87 19.96 -10.24
N LEU A 475 8.38 19.12 -9.32
CA LEU A 475 7.57 17.93 -9.67
C LEU A 475 6.29 18.27 -10.48
N GLY A 476 5.79 19.51 -10.39
CA GLY A 476 4.62 19.95 -11.15
C GLY A 476 4.81 20.01 -12.67
N PHE A 477 6.03 20.31 -13.13
CA PHE A 477 6.30 20.48 -14.56
C PHE A 477 6.49 19.17 -15.34
N TYR A 478 6.99 18.12 -14.70
CA TYR A 478 7.31 16.87 -15.40
C TYR A 478 6.11 15.95 -15.61
N ILE A 479 5.23 15.83 -14.61
CA ILE A 479 4.05 14.94 -14.73
C ILE A 479 3.11 15.42 -15.84
N THR A 480 2.92 16.75 -15.98
CA THR A 480 2.13 17.33 -17.06
C THR A 480 2.78 17.14 -18.43
N ARG A 481 4.11 17.21 -18.53
CA ARG A 481 4.83 17.08 -19.80
C ARG A 481 4.92 15.62 -20.28
N VAL A 482 5.09 14.67 -19.38
CA VAL A 482 5.09 13.23 -19.69
C VAL A 482 3.70 12.76 -20.09
N GLN A 483 2.65 13.22 -19.42
CA GLN A 483 1.26 12.92 -19.83
C GLN A 483 0.93 13.48 -21.23
N SER A 484 1.47 14.64 -21.61
CA SER A 484 1.31 15.19 -22.97
C SER A 484 2.12 14.43 -24.02
N ILE A 485 3.32 13.94 -23.69
CA ILE A 485 4.17 13.16 -24.61
C ILE A 485 3.58 11.76 -24.85
N TRP A 486 3.04 11.10 -23.82
CA TRP A 486 2.37 9.80 -24.00
C TRP A 486 1.04 9.90 -24.75
N GLY A 487 0.35 11.04 -24.64
CA GLY A 487 -0.82 11.34 -25.48
C GLY A 487 -0.50 11.52 -26.97
N MET A 488 0.75 11.86 -27.29
CA MET A 488 1.23 12.05 -28.66
C MET A 488 1.85 10.80 -29.30
N LEU A 489 2.26 9.81 -28.50
CA LEU A 489 2.95 8.60 -28.97
C LEU A 489 2.03 7.39 -29.23
N LEU A 490 0.74 7.48 -28.89
CA LEU A 490 -0.23 6.48 -29.30
C LEU A 490 -0.78 6.86 -30.68
N PRO A 491 -0.63 6.02 -31.72
CA PRO A 491 -1.27 6.29 -33.03
C PRO A 491 -2.79 6.25 -32.81
N GLY A 492 -3.40 7.43 -32.92
CA GLY A 492 -4.86 7.55 -32.98
C GLY A 492 -5.38 6.84 -34.24
N PRO A 493 -6.59 6.25 -34.18
CA PRO A 493 -7.21 5.71 -35.39
C PRO A 493 -7.40 6.83 -36.41
N ALA A 494 -6.89 6.61 -37.60
CA ALA A 494 -7.08 7.49 -38.75
C ALA A 494 -8.58 7.66 -38.99
N SER A 495 -9.09 8.86 -38.78
CA SER A 495 -10.35 9.30 -39.34
C SER A 495 -10.26 10.76 -39.75
N ALA A 496 -10.68 10.97 -40.97
CA ALA A 496 -10.59 12.18 -41.80
C ALA A 496 -11.42 13.35 -41.27
N SER A 497 -11.02 14.51 -41.82
CA SER A 497 -11.75 15.74 -42.15
C SER A 497 -11.55 16.97 -41.26
N HIS A 498 -10.77 17.87 -41.83
CA HIS A 498 -10.90 19.32 -41.96
C HIS A 498 -11.65 20.15 -40.91
N LEU A 499 -10.94 21.07 -40.28
CA LEU A 499 -11.08 22.53 -40.45
C LEU A 499 -10.22 23.30 -39.43
N PRO A 500 -9.62 24.44 -39.78
CA PRO A 500 -8.76 25.23 -38.90
C PRO A 500 -9.58 26.21 -38.06
N ARG A 501 -9.26 26.33 -36.78
CA ARG A 501 -9.66 27.48 -35.95
C ARG A 501 -8.43 28.09 -35.30
N THR A 502 -8.11 29.26 -35.81
CA THR A 502 -7.24 30.26 -35.19
C THR A 502 -7.74 30.65 -33.82
N PHE A 503 -6.90 30.56 -32.82
CA PHE A 503 -7.08 31.24 -31.54
C PHE A 503 -5.86 32.10 -31.24
N SER A 504 -6.10 33.39 -31.16
CA SER A 504 -5.20 34.46 -30.75
C SER A 504 -4.81 34.31 -29.26
N THR A 505 -3.51 34.45 -29.04
CA THR A 505 -2.88 34.60 -27.74
C THR A 505 -2.95 36.06 -27.31
N GLU A 506 -3.65 36.36 -26.22
CA GLU A 506 -3.47 37.62 -25.50
C GLU A 506 -2.60 37.38 -24.25
N LEU A 507 -1.50 38.11 -24.25
CA LEU A 507 -0.55 38.29 -23.15
C LEU A 507 -1.19 39.20 -22.09
N TYR A 508 -1.27 38.75 -20.85
CA TYR A 508 -1.45 39.63 -19.68
C TYR A 508 -0.14 39.73 -18.91
N HIS A 509 0.49 40.90 -19.06
CA HIS A 509 1.45 41.46 -18.11
C HIS A 509 0.69 41.89 -16.87
N ASN A 510 1.17 41.53 -15.69
CA ASN A 510 0.85 42.29 -14.50
C ASN A 510 2.09 42.53 -13.64
N SER A 511 2.34 43.83 -13.50
CA SER A 511 3.42 44.49 -12.80
C SER A 511 3.23 44.47 -11.28
N SER A 512 4.35 44.42 -10.63
CA SER A 512 4.61 44.73 -9.23
C SER A 512 3.94 46.03 -8.70
N ASN A 513 3.41 45.97 -7.48
CA ASN A 513 3.50 47.15 -6.60
C ASN A 513 3.40 46.77 -5.10
N ASN A 514 4.44 47.14 -4.41
CA ASN A 514 4.53 47.33 -2.95
C ASN A 514 3.53 48.35 -2.46
N LYS A 515 2.89 48.13 -1.30
CA LYS A 515 2.72 49.19 -0.27
C LYS A 515 2.06 48.72 1.02
N HIS A 516 2.74 49.06 2.12
CA HIS A 516 2.28 49.57 3.42
C HIS A 516 1.37 48.72 4.34
N MET A 517 1.99 48.37 5.47
CA MET A 517 1.33 48.12 6.77
C MET A 517 0.40 49.29 7.14
N GLN A 518 -0.82 48.96 7.55
CA GLN A 518 -1.59 49.77 8.49
C GLN A 518 -2.39 48.89 9.44
N HIS A 519 -2.20 49.09 10.72
CA HIS A 519 -3.00 48.59 11.84
C HIS A 519 -4.46 49.03 11.71
N LYS A 520 -5.40 48.11 11.93
CA LYS A 520 -6.78 48.43 12.30
C LYS A 520 -7.40 47.36 13.24
N PRO A 521 -8.42 47.72 14.02
CA PRO A 521 -8.67 47.22 15.35
C PRO A 521 -9.63 46.02 15.39
N ARG A 522 -9.62 45.33 16.55
CA ARG A 522 -10.53 44.28 16.95
C ARG A 522 -12.00 44.60 16.62
N GLN A 523 -12.65 43.74 15.87
CA GLN A 523 -14.10 43.65 15.81
C GLN A 523 -14.56 42.26 16.29
N GLN A 524 -15.69 42.30 16.97
CA GLN A 524 -16.40 41.28 17.71
C GLN A 524 -16.71 40.05 16.87
N GLN A 525 -16.63 38.87 17.50
CA GLN A 525 -17.05 37.59 16.92
C GLN A 525 -18.57 37.55 16.74
N PRO A 526 -19.08 37.05 15.62
CA PRO A 526 -20.46 36.58 15.51
C PRO A 526 -20.59 35.12 15.94
N GLU A 527 -21.73 34.81 16.52
CA GLU A 527 -22.19 33.51 17.02
C GLU A 527 -22.10 32.35 15.99
N PRO A 528 -22.00 31.10 16.46
CA PRO A 528 -21.83 29.94 15.59
C PRO A 528 -23.10 29.65 14.81
N ARG A 529 -23.08 29.88 13.51
CA ARG A 529 -24.09 29.34 12.57
C ARG A 529 -23.93 27.83 12.49
N GLN A 530 -25.03 27.15 12.74
CA GLN A 530 -25.22 25.71 12.47
C GLN A 530 -24.79 25.40 11.03
N GLN A 531 -23.68 24.65 10.88
CA GLN A 531 -23.30 24.12 9.57
C GLN A 531 -24.26 22.98 9.21
N LEU A 532 -25.14 23.24 8.26
CA LEU A 532 -25.85 22.21 7.52
C LEU A 532 -24.79 21.27 6.87
N PHE A 533 -24.92 19.98 7.17
CA PHE A 533 -24.22 18.92 6.46
C PHE A 533 -24.60 18.96 4.98
N LEU A 534 -23.76 19.53 4.14
CA LEU A 534 -23.88 19.39 2.69
C LEU A 534 -23.52 17.94 2.35
N LEU A 535 -24.52 17.15 2.00
CA LEU A 535 -24.39 15.88 1.33
C LEU A 535 -23.52 16.05 0.07
N PRO A 536 -22.69 15.05 -0.30
CA PRO A 536 -21.87 15.13 -1.50
C PRO A 536 -22.74 15.43 -2.71
N SER A 537 -22.24 16.26 -3.61
CA SER A 537 -22.91 16.65 -4.85
C SER A 537 -23.55 15.42 -5.51
N PRO A 538 -24.85 15.46 -5.87
CA PRO A 538 -25.57 14.35 -6.50
C PRO A 538 -24.84 13.78 -7.73
N ALA A 539 -24.04 14.59 -8.41
CA ALA A 539 -23.25 14.20 -9.58
C ALA A 539 -22.15 13.20 -9.25
N LEU A 540 -21.44 13.36 -8.12
CA LEU A 540 -20.36 12.45 -7.74
C LEU A 540 -20.90 11.09 -7.25
N THR A 541 -21.98 11.13 -6.49
CA THR A 541 -22.68 9.92 -6.03
C THR A 541 -23.29 9.16 -7.20
N THR A 542 -23.85 9.87 -8.18
CA THR A 542 -24.42 9.26 -9.39
C THR A 542 -23.33 8.65 -10.28
N GLN A 543 -22.16 9.27 -10.41
CA GLN A 543 -21.04 8.70 -11.16
C GLN A 543 -20.47 7.46 -10.49
N LEU A 544 -20.32 7.43 -9.17
CA LEU A 544 -19.86 6.25 -8.43
C LEU A 544 -20.88 5.11 -8.46
N LEU A 545 -22.17 5.42 -8.37
CA LEU A 545 -23.25 4.43 -8.52
C LEU A 545 -23.36 3.91 -9.96
N ALA A 546 -23.16 4.75 -10.97
CA ALA A 546 -23.13 4.34 -12.36
C ALA A 546 -21.91 3.45 -12.66
N LEU A 547 -20.75 3.77 -12.09
CA LEU A 547 -19.54 2.96 -12.21
C LEU A 547 -19.72 1.59 -11.52
N ASN A 548 -20.32 1.57 -10.32
CA ASN A 548 -20.60 0.33 -9.59
C ASN A 548 -21.66 -0.53 -10.32
N ARG A 549 -22.69 0.08 -10.92
CA ARG A 549 -23.68 -0.62 -11.76
C ARG A 549 -23.07 -1.12 -13.07
N ALA A 550 -22.15 -0.37 -13.69
CA ALA A 550 -21.43 -0.81 -14.87
C ALA A 550 -20.52 -2.01 -14.55
N VAL A 551 -19.80 -1.97 -13.43
CA VAL A 551 -19.00 -3.09 -12.93
C VAL A 551 -19.88 -4.30 -12.60
N GLN A 552 -21.02 -4.10 -11.95
CA GLN A 552 -21.97 -5.20 -11.66
C GLN A 552 -22.61 -5.77 -12.94
N ARG A 553 -22.95 -4.95 -13.92
CA ARG A 553 -23.47 -5.43 -15.22
C ARG A 553 -22.41 -6.23 -15.98
N LEU A 554 -21.14 -5.83 -15.94
CA LEU A 554 -20.02 -6.59 -16.50
C LEU A 554 -19.77 -7.91 -15.78
N LEU A 555 -20.11 -8.00 -14.49
CA LEU A 555 -19.98 -9.23 -13.70
C LEU A 555 -21.19 -10.17 -13.83
N CYS A 556 -22.40 -9.66 -14.16
CA CYS A 556 -23.64 -10.42 -14.24
C CYS A 556 -24.09 -10.76 -15.67
N SER A 557 -23.40 -10.29 -16.72
CA SER A 557 -23.76 -10.56 -18.12
C SER A 557 -23.10 -11.82 -18.69
N ARG A 558 -23.06 -12.90 -17.89
CA ARG A 558 -22.85 -14.27 -18.37
C ARG A 558 -23.62 -15.27 -17.52
#